data_9bfaa660ad08c6492eeb930a2112e00c
#
_entry.id   9bfaa660ad08c6492eeb930a2112e00c
#
_cell.length_a   1.000
_cell.length_b   1.000
_cell.length_c   1.000
_cell.angle_alpha   90.00
_cell.angle_beta   90.00
_cell.angle_gamma   90.00
#
_symmetry.space_group_name_H-M   'P 1'
#
loop_
_entity.id
_entity.type
_entity.pdbx_description
1 polymer ?
#
loop_
_entity_poly.entity_id
_entity_poly.type
_entity_poly.pdbx_seq_one_letter_code
_entity_poly.pdbx_strand_id
1 'polypeptide(L)'
;MIRILWGFLAIMAAASVTSRAAASVLVAQVNVEKTVRGRLSYTYEGEGIVAPVQENQIFLWPEQQVEWTAKQGTQVKSGECLVRFRMEYLQQLIGKKQAELTQMELQASQQQVSAREQARVPAVTGAGQALTEAQRQLDAARQKAEDAERMYHNFVDSAESAELDNTQDDAWQLRKQELESALQEAYAGVESAMKEVNQAQNAYELAEQEDQAQNINAANAAEAARLGAEASKVQIDYTRRELERLKGYQAAEGKICADRDCTVLKVGVEVGAVTSGSEVFVIGSGGFQLKGLMKAKDKEKLKAGQEAEVQLGAGKKKTVRFESIETDTGGVAGGIGAADGGASGGSTDTGGSASQEAQIFWLASVPENTEVKSGDTFTWQTEIPTEKEYEQMIPLSALREDVNETYCLVLAEEEQMLGTVQTAKKVPVTVLEKDAKNAAITSTLSIEDKVIVSSEKYVAEGDRVRLKE
;
A
#
# COMPACT_ATOMS: atom_id res chain seq x y z
N MET A 1 21.96 -94.85 58.01
CA MET A 1 22.83 -94.20 57.01
C MET A 1 22.09 -93.71 55.75
N ILE A 2 21.18 -94.49 55.14
CA ILE A 2 20.45 -94.05 53.89
C ILE A 2 19.63 -92.78 54.03
N ARG A 3 18.95 -92.52 55.18
CA ARG A 3 18.15 -91.29 55.40
C ARG A 3 19.02 -90.04 55.49
N ILE A 4 20.25 -90.10 56.05
CA ILE A 4 21.18 -89.02 56.13
C ILE A 4 21.75 -88.68 54.74
N LEU A 5 21.98 -89.63 53.86
CA LEU A 5 22.44 -89.48 52.50
C LEU A 5 21.40 -88.77 51.66
N TRP A 6 20.11 -89.12 51.79
CA TRP A 6 18.99 -88.48 51.09
C TRP A 6 18.80 -87.05 51.56
N GLY A 7 18.99 -86.78 52.91
CA GLY A 7 18.94 -85.45 53.43
C GLY A 7 20.04 -84.49 52.87
N PHE A 8 21.25 -85.03 52.80
CA PHE A 8 22.36 -84.26 52.21
C PHE A 8 22.19 -84.02 50.70
N LEU A 9 21.67 -85.00 49.96
CA LEU A 9 21.38 -84.90 48.57
C LEU A 9 20.25 -83.86 48.31
N ALA A 10 19.21 -83.78 49.14
CA ALA A 10 18.15 -82.80 49.05
C ALA A 10 18.65 -81.40 49.40
N ILE A 11 19.54 -81.24 50.36
CA ILE A 11 20.16 -79.94 50.72
C ILE A 11 21.09 -79.47 49.55
N MET A 12 21.89 -80.39 49.00
CA MET A 12 22.71 -80.08 47.80
C MET A 12 21.88 -79.66 46.60
N ALA A 13 20.76 -80.39 46.34
CA ALA A 13 19.82 -80.05 45.28
C ALA A 13 19.17 -78.68 45.54
N ALA A 14 18.71 -78.45 46.74
CA ALA A 14 18.13 -77.12 47.12
C ALA A 14 19.16 -75.97 47.01
N ALA A 15 20.41 -76.23 47.52
CA ALA A 15 21.49 -75.21 47.40
C ALA A 15 21.87 -74.95 45.91
N SER A 16 21.83 -75.99 45.06
CA SER A 16 22.06 -75.82 43.62
C SER A 16 20.96 -75.05 42.92
N VAL A 17 19.70 -75.27 43.29
CA VAL A 17 18.57 -74.56 42.74
C VAL A 17 18.55 -73.10 43.23
N THR A 18 18.83 -72.82 44.52
CA THR A 18 18.93 -71.47 45.07
C THR A 18 20.11 -70.69 44.50
N SER A 19 21.24 -71.37 44.29
CA SER A 19 22.45 -70.78 43.66
C SER A 19 22.16 -70.37 42.20
N ARG A 20 21.46 -71.24 41.45
CA ARG A 20 21.05 -70.97 40.06
C ARG A 20 19.99 -69.79 40.01
N ALA A 21 19.04 -69.83 40.92
CA ALA A 21 18.05 -68.76 41.01
C ALA A 21 18.69 -67.39 41.39
N ALA A 22 19.62 -67.43 42.36
CA ALA A 22 20.37 -66.24 42.75
C ALA A 22 21.26 -65.71 41.60
N ALA A 23 21.91 -66.60 40.85
CA ALA A 23 22.70 -66.22 39.66
C ALA A 23 21.82 -65.68 38.55
N SER A 24 20.61 -66.16 38.38
CA SER A 24 19.64 -65.63 37.39
C SER A 24 19.11 -64.25 37.71
N VAL A 25 18.97 -63.90 38.99
CA VAL A 25 18.52 -62.57 39.45
C VAL A 25 19.62 -61.53 39.36
N LEU A 26 20.89 -61.93 39.41
CA LEU A 26 22.05 -61.00 39.36
C LEU A 26 22.45 -60.63 37.93
N VAL A 27 22.10 -61.46 36.91
CA VAL A 27 22.46 -61.21 35.51
C VAL A 27 21.52 -60.16 34.93
N ALA A 28 22.09 -59.09 34.36
CA ALA A 28 21.32 -58.02 33.73
C ALA A 28 20.62 -58.51 32.44
N GLN A 29 19.34 -58.21 32.35
CA GLN A 29 18.59 -58.39 31.11
C GLN A 29 18.85 -57.25 30.16
N VAL A 30 19.12 -57.57 28.87
CA VAL A 30 19.45 -56.58 27.84
C VAL A 30 18.57 -56.78 26.63
N ASN A 31 18.17 -55.65 26.03
CA ASN A 31 17.59 -55.62 24.69
C ASN A 31 18.73 -55.37 23.71
N VAL A 32 18.69 -56.05 22.58
CA VAL A 32 19.71 -55.94 21.55
C VAL A 32 19.06 -55.63 20.20
N GLU A 33 19.75 -54.87 19.38
CA GLU A 33 19.40 -54.65 17.99
C GLU A 33 20.61 -54.96 17.11
N LYS A 34 20.39 -55.35 15.87
CA LYS A 34 21.45 -55.55 14.89
C LYS A 34 21.87 -54.22 14.28
N THR A 35 23.12 -54.12 13.89
CA THR A 35 23.60 -53.01 13.07
C THR A 35 22.90 -53.10 11.70
N VAL A 36 22.35 -51.99 11.24
CA VAL A 36 21.62 -51.88 9.96
C VAL A 36 22.34 -50.93 9.02
N ARG A 37 22.24 -51.21 7.72
CA ARG A 37 22.61 -50.28 6.67
C ARG A 37 21.41 -49.41 6.34
N GLY A 38 21.63 -48.10 6.17
CA GLY A 38 20.52 -47.21 5.87
C GLY A 38 20.90 -45.74 5.77
N ARG A 39 19.89 -44.90 5.83
CA ARG A 39 20.03 -43.43 5.77
C ARG A 39 19.50 -42.83 7.05
N LEU A 40 20.16 -41.81 7.53
CA LEU A 40 19.67 -40.99 8.62
C LEU A 40 18.49 -40.13 8.14
N SER A 41 17.55 -39.81 9.02
CA SER A 41 16.41 -38.97 8.70
C SER A 41 16.36 -37.77 9.63
N TYR A 42 16.28 -36.57 9.03
CA TYR A 42 16.07 -35.38 9.80
C TYR A 42 14.60 -35.05 9.87
N THR A 43 14.15 -34.74 11.07
CA THR A 43 12.79 -34.29 11.33
C THR A 43 12.73 -32.76 11.28
N TYR A 44 11.83 -32.24 10.47
CA TYR A 44 11.49 -30.84 10.39
C TYR A 44 10.07 -30.65 10.91
N GLU A 45 9.88 -29.64 11.73
CA GLU A 45 8.59 -29.34 12.35
C GLU A 45 8.34 -27.83 12.37
N GLY A 46 7.10 -27.44 12.40
CA GLY A 46 6.70 -26.06 12.46
C GLY A 46 5.20 -25.92 12.64
N GLU A 47 4.79 -24.68 12.64
CA GLU A 47 3.39 -24.28 12.73
C GLU A 47 2.93 -23.69 11.40
N GLY A 48 1.61 -23.63 11.20
CA GLY A 48 1.01 -23.02 10.04
C GLY A 48 -0.40 -22.56 10.31
N ILE A 49 -0.96 -21.88 9.32
CA ILE A 49 -2.34 -21.39 9.35
C ILE A 49 -3.08 -21.85 8.10
N VAL A 50 -4.39 -21.98 8.26
CA VAL A 50 -5.29 -22.16 7.13
C VAL A 50 -5.57 -20.78 6.53
N ALA A 51 -5.23 -20.59 5.26
CA ALA A 51 -5.44 -19.35 4.52
C ALA A 51 -6.31 -19.60 3.28
N PRO A 52 -7.02 -18.61 2.75
CA PRO A 52 -7.69 -18.75 1.46
C PRO A 52 -6.65 -18.84 0.33
N VAL A 53 -7.05 -19.44 -0.79
CA VAL A 53 -6.19 -19.51 -1.98
C VAL A 53 -5.96 -18.15 -2.60
N GLN A 54 -6.98 -17.29 -2.58
CA GLN A 54 -6.91 -15.90 -3.07
C GLN A 54 -7.50 -14.95 -2.04
N GLU A 55 -6.78 -13.88 -1.75
CA GLU A 55 -7.27 -12.76 -0.93
C GLU A 55 -7.49 -11.53 -1.81
N ASN A 56 -8.67 -10.93 -1.70
CA ASN A 56 -9.01 -9.71 -2.40
C ASN A 56 -9.43 -8.63 -1.40
N GLN A 57 -8.94 -7.42 -1.63
CA GLN A 57 -9.30 -6.25 -0.84
C GLN A 57 -10.33 -5.44 -1.60
N ILE A 58 -11.44 -5.12 -0.94
CA ILE A 58 -12.50 -4.28 -1.45
C ILE A 58 -12.47 -2.97 -0.66
N PHE A 59 -12.18 -1.87 -1.34
CA PHE A 59 -12.27 -0.54 -0.75
C PHE A 59 -13.73 -0.10 -0.71
N LEU A 60 -14.15 0.44 0.42
CA LEU A 60 -15.51 0.91 0.57
C LEU A 60 -15.69 2.27 -0.11
N TRP A 61 -16.93 2.54 -0.55
CA TRP A 61 -17.26 3.83 -1.16
C TRP A 61 -17.12 4.94 -0.13
N PRO A 62 -16.44 6.05 -0.44
CA PRO A 62 -16.28 7.16 0.49
C PRO A 62 -17.58 7.90 0.76
N GLU A 63 -17.64 8.57 1.90
CA GLU A 63 -18.75 9.42 2.32
C GLU A 63 -20.10 8.69 2.41
N GLN A 64 -20.09 7.37 2.71
CA GLN A 64 -21.32 6.58 2.82
C GLN A 64 -21.52 6.10 4.25
N GLN A 65 -22.75 6.19 4.76
CA GLN A 65 -23.07 5.64 6.08
C GLN A 65 -23.41 4.16 5.96
N VAL A 66 -22.67 3.31 6.71
CA VAL A 66 -22.88 1.86 6.72
C VAL A 66 -24.16 1.51 7.50
N GLU A 67 -25.08 0.83 6.84
CA GLU A 67 -26.31 0.31 7.47
C GLU A 67 -26.12 -1.11 7.97
N TRP A 68 -25.43 -1.95 7.18
CA TRP A 68 -25.23 -3.35 7.48
C TRP A 68 -23.93 -3.84 6.82
N THR A 69 -23.28 -4.83 7.46
CA THR A 69 -22.10 -5.50 6.93
C THR A 69 -22.13 -6.99 7.23
N ALA A 70 -21.62 -7.82 6.33
CA ALA A 70 -21.41 -9.23 6.57
C ALA A 70 -20.35 -9.40 7.67
N LYS A 71 -20.58 -10.37 8.58
CA LYS A 71 -19.66 -10.62 9.69
C LYS A 71 -18.42 -11.39 9.25
N GLN A 72 -17.31 -11.15 9.91
CA GLN A 72 -16.09 -11.94 9.72
C GLN A 72 -16.37 -13.45 9.89
N GLY A 73 -15.79 -14.28 9.02
CA GLY A 73 -15.99 -15.72 8.98
C GLY A 73 -17.25 -16.18 8.23
N THR A 74 -18.10 -15.26 7.75
CA THR A 74 -19.30 -15.62 6.98
C THR A 74 -18.91 -16.04 5.56
N GLN A 75 -19.47 -17.14 5.09
CA GLN A 75 -19.43 -17.54 3.69
C GLN A 75 -20.52 -16.81 2.92
N VAL A 76 -20.15 -16.18 1.82
CA VAL A 76 -21.01 -15.34 0.98
C VAL A 76 -20.93 -15.87 -0.45
N LYS A 77 -22.09 -16.08 -1.07
CA LYS A 77 -22.18 -16.52 -2.47
C LYS A 77 -22.10 -15.35 -3.44
N SER A 78 -21.74 -15.67 -4.67
CA SER A 78 -21.77 -14.70 -5.77
C SER A 78 -23.13 -14.00 -5.86
N GLY A 79 -23.12 -12.67 -5.92
CA GLY A 79 -24.32 -11.81 -5.93
C GLY A 79 -24.88 -11.46 -4.55
N GLU A 80 -24.44 -12.10 -3.46
CA GLU A 80 -24.88 -11.74 -2.13
C GLU A 80 -24.17 -10.46 -1.61
N CYS A 81 -24.88 -9.73 -0.75
CA CYS A 81 -24.42 -8.45 -0.24
C CYS A 81 -23.32 -8.61 0.83
N LEU A 82 -22.23 -7.89 0.66
CA LEU A 82 -21.13 -7.77 1.63
C LEU A 82 -21.33 -6.57 2.56
N VAL A 83 -21.68 -5.42 1.97
CA VAL A 83 -21.91 -4.17 2.69
C VAL A 83 -23.14 -3.48 2.11
N ARG A 84 -23.99 -2.92 2.98
CA ARG A 84 -25.13 -2.09 2.60
C ARG A 84 -25.00 -0.73 3.26
N PHE A 85 -25.17 0.30 2.45
CA PHE A 85 -25.19 1.69 2.89
C PHE A 85 -26.61 2.21 3.05
N ARG A 86 -26.79 3.20 3.92
CA ARG A 86 -28.07 3.82 4.22
C ARG A 86 -28.52 4.69 3.04
N MET A 87 -29.61 4.29 2.39
CA MET A 87 -30.11 4.96 1.19
C MET A 87 -30.59 6.38 1.43
N GLU A 88 -31.19 6.65 2.61
CA GLU A 88 -31.64 8.02 2.95
C GLU A 88 -30.45 8.97 3.04
N TYR A 89 -29.34 8.52 3.64
CA TYR A 89 -28.11 9.31 3.74
C TYR A 89 -27.53 9.59 2.34
N LEU A 90 -27.47 8.58 1.47
CA LEU A 90 -27.02 8.74 0.10
C LEU A 90 -27.89 9.72 -0.68
N GLN A 91 -29.23 9.63 -0.54
CA GLN A 91 -30.15 10.56 -1.20
C GLN A 91 -29.99 12.01 -0.70
N GLN A 92 -29.77 12.20 0.61
CA GLN A 92 -29.48 13.52 1.15
C GLN A 92 -28.16 14.10 0.59
N LEU A 93 -27.12 13.26 0.47
CA LEU A 93 -25.83 13.67 -0.10
C LEU A 93 -25.97 14.04 -1.58
N ILE A 94 -26.71 13.25 -2.36
CA ILE A 94 -27.03 13.55 -3.76
C ILE A 94 -27.78 14.88 -3.87
N GLY A 95 -28.82 15.10 -3.05
CA GLY A 95 -29.59 16.36 -3.04
C GLY A 95 -28.73 17.57 -2.70
N LYS A 96 -27.84 17.44 -1.72
CA LYS A 96 -26.88 18.48 -1.34
C LYS A 96 -25.93 18.81 -2.51
N LYS A 97 -25.36 17.80 -3.15
CA LYS A 97 -24.44 18.00 -4.29
C LYS A 97 -25.13 18.55 -5.54
N GLN A 98 -26.41 18.19 -5.78
CA GLN A 98 -27.21 18.80 -6.83
C GLN A 98 -27.47 20.29 -6.57
N ALA A 99 -27.83 20.68 -5.35
CA ALA A 99 -28.03 22.09 -4.98
C ALA A 99 -26.72 22.89 -5.12
N GLU A 100 -25.59 22.33 -4.67
CA GLU A 100 -24.26 22.92 -4.82
C GLU A 100 -23.91 23.14 -6.29
N LEU A 101 -24.13 22.15 -7.17
CA LEU A 101 -23.90 22.25 -8.59
C LEU A 101 -24.76 23.35 -9.23
N THR A 102 -26.05 23.39 -8.90
CA THR A 102 -26.97 24.41 -9.43
C THR A 102 -26.55 25.81 -8.99
N GLN A 103 -26.10 25.97 -7.74
CA GLN A 103 -25.60 27.25 -7.23
C GLN A 103 -24.35 27.69 -8.00
N MET A 104 -23.39 26.79 -8.25
CA MET A 104 -22.18 27.07 -9.01
C MET A 104 -22.49 27.45 -10.47
N GLU A 105 -23.41 26.73 -11.12
CA GLU A 105 -23.84 27.03 -12.49
C GLU A 105 -24.53 28.40 -12.59
N LEU A 106 -25.37 28.76 -11.61
CA LEU A 106 -25.99 30.09 -11.54
C LEU A 106 -24.94 31.19 -11.33
N GLN A 107 -23.99 30.98 -10.43
CA GLN A 107 -22.92 31.95 -10.15
C GLN A 107 -22.00 32.13 -11.39
N ALA A 108 -21.65 31.05 -12.09
CA ALA A 108 -20.90 31.11 -13.34
C ALA A 108 -21.68 31.87 -14.44
N SER A 109 -23.00 31.69 -14.55
CA SER A 109 -23.83 32.43 -15.51
C SER A 109 -23.93 33.92 -15.17
N GLN A 110 -24.02 34.29 -13.88
CA GLN A 110 -23.98 35.66 -13.43
C GLN A 110 -22.64 36.34 -13.77
N GLN A 111 -21.53 35.65 -13.56
CA GLN A 111 -20.20 36.13 -13.95
C GLN A 111 -20.08 36.35 -15.46
N GLN A 112 -20.63 35.49 -16.27
CA GLN A 112 -20.68 35.66 -17.73
C GLN A 112 -21.49 36.89 -18.16
N VAL A 113 -22.61 37.14 -17.51
CA VAL A 113 -23.43 38.31 -17.81
C VAL A 113 -22.71 39.59 -17.40
N SER A 114 -22.06 39.66 -16.24
CA SER A 114 -21.31 40.82 -15.78
C SER A 114 -20.05 41.08 -16.62
N ALA A 115 -19.47 40.07 -17.24
CA ALA A 115 -18.31 40.17 -18.12
C ALA A 115 -18.66 40.64 -19.54
N ARG A 116 -19.95 40.76 -19.90
CA ARG A 116 -20.35 41.30 -21.22
C ARG A 116 -19.91 42.78 -21.33
N GLU A 117 -19.18 43.02 -22.41
CA GLU A 117 -18.73 44.37 -22.75
C GLU A 117 -19.93 45.34 -22.85
N GLN A 118 -19.97 46.40 -22.03
CA GLN A 118 -20.97 47.46 -22.19
C GLN A 118 -20.55 48.33 -23.36
N ALA A 119 -21.45 48.56 -24.33
CA ALA A 119 -21.23 49.46 -25.46
C ALA A 119 -20.93 50.84 -24.94
N ARG A 120 -19.79 51.40 -25.25
CA ARG A 120 -19.30 52.71 -24.79
C ARG A 120 -19.00 53.56 -26.03
N VAL A 121 -19.38 54.87 -25.96
CA VAL A 121 -18.92 55.85 -26.93
C VAL A 121 -17.54 56.37 -26.46
N PRO A 122 -16.47 56.24 -27.28
CA PRO A 122 -15.14 56.74 -26.91
C PRO A 122 -15.13 58.24 -26.65
N ALA A 123 -14.45 58.68 -25.59
CA ALA A 123 -14.33 60.10 -25.25
C ALA A 123 -13.61 60.88 -26.35
N VAL A 124 -12.65 60.27 -27.04
CA VAL A 124 -11.91 60.81 -28.18
C VAL A 124 -12.83 61.27 -29.30
N THR A 125 -14.02 60.66 -29.48
CA THR A 125 -14.97 61.06 -30.52
C THR A 125 -15.50 62.45 -30.30
N GLY A 126 -15.92 62.82 -29.06
CA GLY A 126 -16.40 64.15 -28.69
C GLY A 126 -15.27 65.19 -28.75
N ALA A 127 -14.09 64.86 -28.22
CA ALA A 127 -12.92 65.72 -28.27
C ALA A 127 -12.44 65.98 -29.69
N GLY A 128 -12.51 65.00 -30.61
CA GLY A 128 -12.18 65.18 -32.03
C GLY A 128 -13.16 66.16 -32.76
N GLN A 129 -14.44 66.05 -32.42
CA GLN A 129 -15.43 67.04 -32.96
C GLN A 129 -15.15 68.48 -32.47
N ALA A 130 -14.82 68.63 -31.18
CA ALA A 130 -14.46 69.90 -30.61
C ALA A 130 -13.19 70.56 -31.26
N LEU A 131 -12.17 69.68 -31.49
CA LEU A 131 -10.94 70.14 -32.19
C LEU A 131 -11.23 70.55 -33.62
N THR A 132 -12.04 69.79 -34.36
CA THR A 132 -12.44 70.13 -35.72
C THR A 132 -13.18 71.48 -35.78
N GLU A 133 -14.06 71.77 -34.83
CA GLU A 133 -14.78 73.06 -34.74
C GLU A 133 -13.85 74.21 -34.38
N ALA A 134 -12.92 73.99 -33.44
CA ALA A 134 -11.92 75.02 -33.10
C ALA A 134 -11.00 75.37 -34.30
N GLN A 135 -10.62 74.38 -35.10
CA GLN A 135 -9.87 74.56 -36.33
C GLN A 135 -10.63 75.37 -37.36
N ARG A 136 -11.92 75.13 -37.56
CA ARG A 136 -12.79 75.92 -38.45
C ARG A 136 -12.87 77.38 -37.97
N GLN A 137 -12.99 77.60 -36.66
CA GLN A 137 -13.01 78.94 -36.08
C GLN A 137 -11.70 79.68 -36.30
N LEU A 138 -10.56 79.02 -36.18
CA LEU A 138 -9.26 79.57 -36.48
C LEU A 138 -9.12 79.97 -37.97
N ASP A 139 -9.56 79.06 -38.88
CA ASP A 139 -9.54 79.40 -40.33
C ASP A 139 -10.43 80.52 -40.65
N ALA A 140 -11.63 80.70 -40.05
CA ALA A 140 -12.50 81.84 -40.23
C ALA A 140 -11.89 83.14 -39.63
N ALA A 141 -11.20 83.01 -38.48
CA ALA A 141 -10.47 84.21 -37.89
C ALA A 141 -9.29 84.66 -38.77
N ARG A 142 -8.51 83.74 -39.33
CA ARG A 142 -7.43 84.04 -40.29
C ARG A 142 -7.93 84.69 -41.54
N GLN A 143 -9.06 84.19 -42.08
CA GLN A 143 -9.66 84.84 -43.25
C GLN A 143 -10.13 86.30 -42.98
N LYS A 144 -10.71 86.50 -41.82
CA LYS A 144 -11.06 87.86 -41.38
C LYS A 144 -9.81 88.74 -41.21
N ALA A 145 -8.72 88.27 -40.67
CA ALA A 145 -7.47 89.01 -40.54
C ALA A 145 -6.85 89.31 -41.87
N GLU A 146 -6.82 88.39 -42.83
CA GLU A 146 -6.36 88.60 -44.18
C GLU A 146 -7.25 89.66 -44.94
N ASP A 147 -8.53 89.61 -44.76
CA ASP A 147 -9.45 90.59 -45.32
C ASP A 147 -9.21 91.98 -44.73
N ALA A 148 -9.04 92.11 -43.40
CA ALA A 148 -8.72 93.38 -42.72
C ALA A 148 -7.36 93.92 -43.17
N GLU A 149 -6.37 93.04 -43.29
CA GLU A 149 -5.02 93.40 -43.80
C GLU A 149 -5.07 93.91 -45.25
N ARG A 150 -5.82 93.28 -46.11
CA ARG A 150 -6.03 93.71 -47.48
C ARG A 150 -6.74 95.06 -47.56
N MET A 151 -7.79 95.26 -46.69
CA MET A 151 -8.47 96.56 -46.65
C MET A 151 -7.56 97.71 -46.20
N TYR A 152 -6.73 97.48 -45.18
CA TYR A 152 -5.75 98.38 -44.66
C TYR A 152 -4.71 98.74 -45.73
N HIS A 153 -4.07 97.74 -46.33
CA HIS A 153 -3.03 97.97 -47.37
C HIS A 153 -3.62 98.67 -48.59
N ASN A 154 -4.78 98.24 -49.12
CA ASN A 154 -5.43 98.87 -50.24
C ASN A 154 -5.75 100.36 -49.91
N PHE A 155 -6.12 100.66 -48.72
CA PHE A 155 -6.40 102.09 -48.32
C PHE A 155 -5.13 102.89 -48.24
N VAL A 156 -4.04 102.43 -47.67
CA VAL A 156 -2.75 103.12 -47.59
C VAL A 156 -2.12 103.28 -48.96
N ASP A 157 -2.07 102.19 -49.80
CA ASP A 157 -1.47 102.22 -51.16
C ASP A 157 -2.24 103.16 -52.11
N SER A 158 -3.57 103.23 -51.90
CA SER A 158 -4.36 104.17 -52.72
C SER A 158 -4.04 105.68 -52.41
N ALA A 159 -3.61 105.97 -51.19
CA ALA A 159 -3.19 107.30 -50.83
C ALA A 159 -1.77 107.67 -51.36
N GLU A 160 -0.83 106.72 -51.34
CA GLU A 160 0.49 106.88 -51.93
C GLU A 160 0.44 107.08 -53.48
N SER A 161 -0.47 106.36 -54.13
CA SER A 161 -0.62 106.42 -55.61
C SER A 161 -1.25 107.77 -56.12
N ALA A 162 -1.93 108.45 -55.26
CA ALA A 162 -2.64 109.74 -55.61
C ALA A 162 -1.79 110.99 -55.45
N GLU A 163 -0.48 110.94 -55.04
CA GLU A 163 0.36 112.14 -54.74
C GLU A 163 -0.36 113.20 -53.87
N LEU A 164 -1.38 112.83 -53.14
CA LEU A 164 -2.15 113.71 -52.24
C LEU A 164 -1.43 113.79 -50.90
N ASP A 165 -1.13 115.05 -50.42
CA ASP A 165 -0.66 115.28 -49.05
C ASP A 165 -1.81 115.04 -48.05
N ASN A 166 -2.30 113.83 -48.05
CA ASN A 166 -3.42 113.39 -47.18
C ASN A 166 -3.04 113.24 -45.70
N THR A 167 -1.79 113.55 -45.34
CA THR A 167 -1.31 113.41 -43.98
C THR A 167 -1.87 114.43 -43.02
N GLN A 168 -2.57 115.46 -43.52
CA GLN A 168 -3.22 116.54 -42.76
C GLN A 168 -4.79 116.50 -42.82
N ASP A 169 -5.42 115.52 -43.53
CA ASP A 169 -6.86 115.38 -43.55
C ASP A 169 -7.35 114.53 -42.36
N ASP A 170 -8.06 115.09 -41.44
CA ASP A 170 -8.62 114.49 -40.24
C ASP A 170 -9.48 113.23 -40.59
N ALA A 171 -10.20 113.28 -41.69
CA ALA A 171 -11.02 112.14 -42.16
C ALA A 171 -10.18 110.98 -42.62
N TRP A 172 -9.04 111.18 -43.22
CA TRP A 172 -8.10 110.10 -43.61
C TRP A 172 -7.44 109.47 -42.38
N GLN A 173 -6.99 110.25 -41.43
CA GLN A 173 -6.40 109.81 -40.20
C GLN A 173 -7.40 108.94 -39.39
N LEU A 174 -8.64 109.41 -39.29
CA LEU A 174 -9.70 108.72 -38.59
C LEU A 174 -9.95 107.34 -39.27
N ARG A 175 -10.04 107.34 -40.61
CA ARG A 175 -10.27 106.09 -41.35
C ARG A 175 -9.11 105.11 -41.26
N LYS A 176 -7.90 105.59 -41.27
CA LYS A 176 -6.68 104.75 -41.04
C LYS A 176 -6.71 104.17 -39.64
N GLN A 177 -7.01 104.92 -38.61
CA GLN A 177 -7.12 104.45 -37.25
C GLN A 177 -8.24 103.42 -37.06
N GLU A 178 -9.38 103.62 -37.73
CA GLU A 178 -10.43 102.59 -37.74
C GLU A 178 -9.97 101.30 -38.37
N LEU A 179 -9.24 101.30 -39.48
CA LEU A 179 -8.73 100.09 -40.13
C LEU A 179 -7.58 99.46 -39.37
N GLU A 180 -6.72 100.22 -38.71
CA GLU A 180 -5.69 99.77 -37.79
C GLU A 180 -6.30 99.03 -36.59
N SER A 181 -7.34 99.60 -36.01
CA SER A 181 -8.05 98.98 -34.88
C SER A 181 -8.79 97.72 -35.32
N ALA A 182 -9.41 97.73 -36.52
CA ALA A 182 -10.04 96.48 -37.05
C ALA A 182 -9.03 95.41 -37.36
N LEU A 183 -7.83 95.81 -37.85
CA LEU A 183 -6.74 94.82 -38.07
C LEU A 183 -6.22 94.24 -36.76
N GLN A 184 -6.03 95.11 -35.74
CA GLN A 184 -5.62 94.59 -34.40
C GLN A 184 -6.66 93.71 -33.77
N GLU A 185 -7.94 93.98 -33.89
CA GLU A 185 -9.04 93.15 -33.41
C GLU A 185 -9.05 91.80 -34.13
N ALA A 186 -8.84 91.78 -35.46
CA ALA A 186 -8.79 90.62 -36.27
C ALA A 186 -7.61 89.65 -35.87
N TYR A 187 -6.42 90.27 -35.64
CA TYR A 187 -5.27 89.49 -35.14
C TYR A 187 -5.48 89.01 -33.71
N ALA A 188 -6.09 89.78 -32.81
CA ALA A 188 -6.46 89.33 -31.49
C ALA A 188 -7.46 88.12 -31.56
N GLY A 189 -8.38 88.15 -32.56
CA GLY A 189 -9.29 87.07 -32.86
C GLY A 189 -8.55 85.76 -33.29
N VAL A 190 -7.51 85.88 -34.13
CA VAL A 190 -6.67 84.72 -34.53
C VAL A 190 -5.92 84.17 -33.32
N GLU A 191 -5.36 85.03 -32.46
CA GLU A 191 -4.66 84.60 -31.25
C GLU A 191 -5.62 83.87 -30.30
N SER A 192 -6.84 84.34 -30.12
CA SER A 192 -7.86 83.66 -29.30
C SER A 192 -8.25 82.33 -29.89
N ALA A 193 -8.55 82.24 -31.19
CA ALA A 193 -8.89 80.97 -31.86
C ALA A 193 -7.74 80.00 -31.85
N MET A 194 -6.49 80.48 -31.91
CA MET A 194 -5.29 79.64 -31.79
C MET A 194 -5.16 79.01 -30.38
N LYS A 195 -5.49 79.75 -29.34
CA LYS A 195 -5.56 79.29 -27.97
C LYS A 195 -6.65 78.20 -27.78
N GLU A 196 -7.82 78.40 -28.42
CA GLU A 196 -8.91 77.43 -28.42
C GLU A 196 -8.51 76.13 -29.12
N VAL A 197 -7.84 76.18 -30.27
CA VAL A 197 -7.31 75.04 -30.97
C VAL A 197 -6.32 74.25 -30.08
N ASN A 198 -5.38 74.97 -29.42
CA ASN A 198 -4.43 74.37 -28.53
C ASN A 198 -5.11 73.69 -27.33
N GLN A 199 -6.14 74.33 -26.77
CA GLN A 199 -6.93 73.69 -25.69
C GLN A 199 -7.69 72.49 -26.17
N ALA A 200 -8.33 72.50 -27.33
CA ALA A 200 -9.03 71.37 -27.93
C ALA A 200 -8.08 70.29 -28.31
N GLN A 201 -6.88 70.63 -28.78
CA GLN A 201 -5.81 69.62 -29.08
C GLN A 201 -5.38 68.84 -27.80
N ASN A 202 -5.09 69.61 -26.72
CA ASN A 202 -4.73 69.01 -25.44
C ASN A 202 -5.86 68.12 -24.88
N ALA A 203 -7.12 68.57 -25.01
CA ALA A 203 -8.29 67.80 -24.59
C ALA A 203 -8.44 66.49 -25.44
N TYR A 204 -8.15 66.54 -26.73
CA TYR A 204 -8.15 65.38 -27.62
C TYR A 204 -7.08 64.34 -27.23
N GLU A 205 -5.84 64.83 -27.01
CA GLU A 205 -4.74 63.92 -26.59
C GLU A 205 -5.02 63.30 -25.24
N LEU A 206 -5.59 64.01 -24.27
CA LEU A 206 -5.99 63.43 -22.98
C LEU A 206 -7.10 62.38 -23.17
N ALA A 207 -8.13 62.66 -23.97
CA ALA A 207 -9.22 61.74 -24.25
C ALA A 207 -8.71 60.47 -24.94
N GLU A 208 -7.72 60.60 -25.85
CA GLU A 208 -7.06 59.44 -26.49
C GLU A 208 -6.34 58.56 -25.46
N GLN A 209 -5.56 59.17 -24.54
CA GLN A 209 -4.86 58.43 -23.48
C GLN A 209 -5.85 57.72 -22.53
N GLU A 210 -6.93 58.40 -22.16
CA GLU A 210 -7.99 57.85 -21.32
C GLU A 210 -8.68 56.65 -22.00
N ASP A 211 -9.02 56.78 -23.30
CA ASP A 211 -9.64 55.70 -24.06
C ASP A 211 -8.71 54.52 -24.23
N GLN A 212 -7.39 54.77 -24.46
CA GLN A 212 -6.39 53.70 -24.49
C GLN A 212 -6.29 52.97 -23.16
N ALA A 213 -6.20 53.72 -22.05
CA ALA A 213 -6.15 53.14 -20.71
C ALA A 213 -7.41 52.34 -20.39
N GLN A 214 -8.58 52.83 -20.75
CA GLN A 214 -9.85 52.13 -20.56
C GLN A 214 -9.97 50.88 -21.43
N ASN A 215 -9.47 50.88 -22.68
CA ASN A 215 -9.45 49.72 -23.54
C ASN A 215 -8.54 48.63 -22.97
N ILE A 216 -7.35 49.00 -22.45
CA ILE A 216 -6.45 48.04 -21.75
C ILE A 216 -7.13 47.48 -20.51
N ASN A 217 -7.77 48.31 -19.68
CA ASN A 217 -8.49 47.87 -18.50
C ASN A 217 -9.66 46.94 -18.85
N ALA A 218 -10.41 47.25 -19.91
CA ALA A 218 -11.50 46.39 -20.39
C ALA A 218 -10.98 45.05 -20.90
N ALA A 219 -9.88 45.05 -21.66
CA ALA A 219 -9.23 43.80 -22.12
C ALA A 219 -8.74 42.93 -20.95
N ASN A 220 -8.09 43.55 -19.96
CA ASN A 220 -7.65 42.84 -18.75
C ASN A 220 -8.84 42.29 -17.93
N ALA A 221 -9.92 43.06 -17.81
CA ALA A 221 -11.14 42.61 -17.14
C ALA A 221 -11.81 41.44 -17.88
N ALA A 222 -11.85 41.49 -19.22
CA ALA A 222 -12.38 40.41 -20.05
C ALA A 222 -11.54 39.11 -19.90
N GLU A 223 -10.22 39.26 -19.89
CA GLU A 223 -9.31 38.09 -19.69
C GLU A 223 -9.44 37.53 -18.27
N ALA A 224 -9.51 38.37 -17.24
CA ALA A 224 -9.77 37.91 -15.87
C ALA A 224 -11.12 37.19 -15.75
N ALA A 225 -12.16 37.68 -16.41
CA ALA A 225 -13.47 37.04 -16.45
C ALA A 225 -13.42 35.69 -17.19
N ARG A 226 -12.66 35.60 -18.28
CA ARG A 226 -12.43 34.35 -19.02
C ARG A 226 -11.75 33.30 -18.14
N LEU A 227 -10.67 33.66 -17.47
CA LEU A 227 -9.95 32.75 -16.54
C LEU A 227 -10.82 32.35 -15.36
N GLY A 228 -11.60 33.27 -14.81
CA GLY A 228 -12.59 32.99 -13.77
C GLY A 228 -13.67 32.00 -14.23
N ALA A 229 -14.17 32.15 -15.45
CA ALA A 229 -15.13 31.20 -16.05
C ALA A 229 -14.54 29.83 -16.28
N GLU A 230 -13.27 29.74 -16.73
CA GLU A 230 -12.56 28.45 -16.86
C GLU A 230 -12.37 27.75 -15.48
N ALA A 231 -11.95 28.49 -14.47
CA ALA A 231 -11.82 27.97 -13.11
C ALA A 231 -13.18 27.48 -12.57
N SER A 232 -14.24 28.23 -12.77
CA SER A 232 -15.60 27.84 -12.39
C SER A 232 -16.05 26.59 -13.13
N LYS A 233 -15.73 26.46 -14.41
CA LYS A 233 -16.05 25.27 -15.21
C LYS A 233 -15.34 24.01 -14.67
N VAL A 234 -14.06 24.10 -14.30
CA VAL A 234 -13.32 22.97 -13.70
C VAL A 234 -14.02 22.52 -12.42
N GLN A 235 -14.43 23.47 -11.56
CA GLN A 235 -15.11 23.15 -10.29
C GLN A 235 -16.50 22.53 -10.53
N ILE A 236 -17.26 23.06 -11.49
CA ILE A 236 -18.56 22.51 -11.93
C ILE A 236 -18.38 21.08 -12.43
N ASP A 237 -17.40 20.82 -13.30
CA ASP A 237 -17.13 19.50 -13.86
C ASP A 237 -16.67 18.50 -12.77
N TYR A 238 -15.90 18.94 -11.78
CA TYR A 238 -15.55 18.13 -10.63
C TYR A 238 -16.80 17.73 -9.82
N THR A 239 -17.62 18.68 -9.43
CA THR A 239 -18.87 18.45 -8.66
C THR A 239 -19.86 17.58 -9.44
N ARG A 240 -19.92 17.73 -10.77
CA ARG A 240 -20.75 16.89 -11.64
C ARG A 240 -20.28 15.44 -11.63
N ARG A 241 -18.95 15.17 -11.70
CA ARG A 241 -18.41 13.81 -11.62
C ARG A 241 -18.67 13.18 -10.24
N GLU A 242 -18.54 13.94 -9.17
CA GLU A 242 -18.91 13.45 -7.83
C GLU A 242 -20.40 13.08 -7.76
N LEU A 243 -21.27 13.90 -8.31
CA LEU A 243 -22.70 13.62 -8.38
C LEU A 243 -23.00 12.36 -9.21
N GLU A 244 -22.33 12.18 -10.35
CA GLU A 244 -22.46 10.96 -11.18
C GLU A 244 -21.99 9.73 -10.42
N ARG A 245 -20.89 9.82 -9.66
CA ARG A 245 -20.42 8.73 -8.80
C ARG A 245 -21.46 8.35 -7.74
N LEU A 246 -22.02 9.34 -7.04
CA LEU A 246 -23.08 9.11 -6.04
C LEU A 246 -24.36 8.50 -6.66
N LYS A 247 -24.74 8.92 -7.86
CA LYS A 247 -25.85 8.30 -8.62
C LYS A 247 -25.51 6.86 -9.02
N GLY A 248 -24.24 6.56 -9.33
CA GLY A 248 -23.78 5.18 -9.54
C GLY A 248 -23.97 4.31 -8.30
N TYR A 249 -23.66 4.83 -7.11
CA TYR A 249 -23.91 4.13 -5.85
C TYR A 249 -25.43 3.92 -5.60
N GLN A 250 -26.24 4.89 -5.97
CA GLN A 250 -27.70 4.77 -5.91
C GLN A 250 -28.23 3.71 -6.89
N ALA A 251 -27.71 3.64 -8.11
CA ALA A 251 -28.06 2.62 -9.09
C ALA A 251 -27.67 1.21 -8.65
N ALA A 252 -26.60 1.08 -7.86
CA ALA A 252 -26.20 -0.16 -7.19
C ALA A 252 -26.98 -0.42 -5.89
N GLU A 253 -28.11 0.28 -5.67
CA GLU A 253 -28.95 0.19 -4.47
C GLU A 253 -28.18 0.38 -3.15
N GLY A 254 -27.09 1.12 -3.17
CA GLY A 254 -26.22 1.31 -1.99
C GLY A 254 -25.60 0.02 -1.47
N LYS A 255 -25.36 -0.97 -2.34
CA LYS A 255 -24.85 -2.29 -1.96
C LYS A 255 -23.53 -2.58 -2.67
N ILE A 256 -22.59 -3.17 -1.91
CA ILE A 256 -21.42 -3.84 -2.48
C ILE A 256 -21.68 -5.34 -2.34
N CYS A 257 -21.72 -6.06 -3.45
CA CYS A 257 -21.99 -7.49 -3.50
C CYS A 257 -20.72 -8.27 -3.89
N ALA A 258 -20.68 -9.55 -3.49
CA ALA A 258 -19.61 -10.46 -3.87
C ALA A 258 -19.71 -10.80 -5.37
N ASP A 259 -18.60 -10.72 -6.10
CA ASP A 259 -18.51 -11.10 -7.51
C ASP A 259 -18.38 -12.63 -7.70
N ARG A 260 -18.00 -13.34 -6.66
CA ARG A 260 -17.79 -14.79 -6.58
C ARG A 260 -18.06 -15.33 -5.19
N ASP A 261 -18.12 -16.63 -5.06
CA ASP A 261 -18.22 -17.28 -3.76
C ASP A 261 -16.94 -16.97 -2.93
N CYS A 262 -17.12 -16.45 -1.73
CA CYS A 262 -16.02 -16.00 -0.89
C CYS A 262 -16.35 -16.16 0.60
N THR A 263 -15.32 -16.04 1.43
CA THR A 263 -15.43 -15.94 2.89
C THR A 263 -14.93 -14.58 3.34
N VAL A 264 -15.67 -13.92 4.22
CA VAL A 264 -15.27 -12.64 4.81
C VAL A 264 -14.12 -12.86 5.79
N LEU A 265 -12.94 -12.31 5.51
CA LEU A 265 -11.74 -12.46 6.33
C LEU A 265 -11.59 -11.32 7.33
N LYS A 266 -11.86 -10.09 6.89
CA LYS A 266 -11.73 -8.90 7.72
C LYS A 266 -12.77 -7.85 7.32
N VAL A 267 -13.36 -7.22 8.32
CA VAL A 267 -14.30 -6.10 8.18
C VAL A 267 -13.63 -4.87 8.77
N GLY A 268 -13.28 -3.89 7.93
CA GLY A 268 -12.58 -2.67 8.33
C GLY A 268 -13.50 -1.51 8.72
N VAL A 269 -14.81 -1.76 8.93
CA VAL A 269 -15.79 -0.71 9.20
C VAL A 269 -16.86 -1.20 10.18
N GLU A 270 -17.40 -0.28 10.98
CA GLU A 270 -18.51 -0.56 11.90
C GLU A 270 -19.85 -0.07 11.32
N VAL A 271 -20.92 -0.75 11.72
CA VAL A 271 -22.28 -0.34 11.36
C VAL A 271 -22.59 1.02 12.00
N GLY A 272 -23.12 1.94 11.20
CA GLY A 272 -23.39 3.33 11.60
C GLY A 272 -22.27 4.31 11.30
N ALA A 273 -21.04 3.86 11.04
CA ALA A 273 -19.93 4.71 10.66
C ALA A 273 -20.12 5.31 9.26
N VAL A 274 -19.52 6.47 9.04
CA VAL A 274 -19.39 7.09 7.71
C VAL A 274 -18.01 6.79 7.18
N THR A 275 -17.94 6.21 6.00
CA THR A 275 -16.69 5.77 5.35
C THR A 275 -15.89 6.94 4.80
N SER A 276 -14.57 6.82 4.85
CA SER A 276 -13.62 7.76 4.22
C SER A 276 -13.16 7.30 2.84
N GLY A 277 -13.38 6.02 2.50
CA GLY A 277 -12.86 5.37 1.28
C GLY A 277 -11.52 4.67 1.48
N SER A 278 -10.93 4.75 2.67
CA SER A 278 -9.70 4.04 3.06
C SER A 278 -9.98 2.72 3.77
N GLU A 279 -11.21 2.48 4.18
CA GLU A 279 -11.63 1.27 4.85
C GLU A 279 -11.59 0.08 3.89
N VAL A 280 -10.98 -1.00 4.36
CA VAL A 280 -10.75 -2.21 3.57
C VAL A 280 -11.62 -3.35 4.10
N PHE A 281 -12.35 -3.98 3.20
CA PHE A 281 -13.08 -5.21 3.41
C PHE A 281 -12.29 -6.34 2.72
N VAL A 282 -11.81 -7.32 3.48
CA VAL A 282 -10.99 -8.41 2.92
C VAL A 282 -11.83 -9.67 2.77
N ILE A 283 -11.83 -10.22 1.57
CA ILE A 283 -12.50 -11.49 1.25
C ILE A 283 -11.50 -12.53 0.75
N GLY A 284 -11.74 -13.78 1.11
CA GLY A 284 -10.99 -14.94 0.61
C GLY A 284 -11.83 -15.75 -0.36
N SER A 285 -11.26 -16.14 -1.48
CA SER A 285 -11.93 -16.94 -2.52
C SER A 285 -11.05 -18.10 -2.99
N GLY A 286 -11.63 -19.04 -3.75
CA GLY A 286 -10.90 -20.19 -4.28
C GLY A 286 -10.72 -21.35 -3.31
N GLY A 287 -11.43 -21.34 -2.17
CA GLY A 287 -11.29 -22.34 -1.11
C GLY A 287 -10.15 -22.03 -0.14
N PHE A 288 -9.74 -23.04 0.66
CA PHE A 288 -8.70 -22.90 1.66
C PHE A 288 -7.48 -23.74 1.31
N GLN A 289 -6.32 -23.29 1.72
CA GLN A 289 -5.04 -23.95 1.63
C GLN A 289 -4.31 -23.93 2.97
N LEU A 290 -3.41 -24.86 3.18
CA LEU A 290 -2.51 -24.88 4.33
C LEU A 290 -1.28 -24.04 4.01
N LYS A 291 -0.96 -23.08 4.86
CA LYS A 291 0.23 -22.22 4.76
C LYS A 291 1.12 -22.50 5.97
N GLY A 292 2.12 -23.38 5.79
CA GLY A 292 3.04 -23.78 6.86
C GLY A 292 4.30 -22.95 6.90
N LEU A 293 4.60 -22.37 8.06
CA LEU A 293 5.79 -21.55 8.27
C LEU A 293 7.05 -22.43 8.35
N MET A 294 8.11 -22.04 7.66
CA MET A 294 9.41 -22.71 7.67
C MET A 294 10.51 -21.78 8.18
N LYS A 295 11.51 -22.37 8.83
CA LYS A 295 12.73 -21.64 9.19
C LYS A 295 13.60 -21.42 7.94
N ALA A 296 14.19 -20.24 7.81
CA ALA A 296 15.00 -19.90 6.63
C ALA A 296 16.13 -20.91 6.32
N LYS A 297 16.75 -21.47 7.36
CA LYS A 297 17.80 -22.50 7.26
C LYS A 297 17.33 -23.82 6.66
N ASP A 298 16.04 -24.10 6.67
CA ASP A 298 15.46 -25.38 6.24
C ASP A 298 14.97 -25.32 4.77
N LYS A 299 14.96 -24.11 4.15
CA LYS A 299 14.51 -23.89 2.77
C LYS A 299 15.25 -24.74 1.74
N GLU A 300 16.56 -24.92 1.89
CA GLU A 300 17.37 -25.69 0.93
C GLU A 300 17.10 -27.19 0.99
N LYS A 301 16.60 -27.67 2.14
CA LYS A 301 16.38 -29.11 2.41
C LYS A 301 14.95 -29.54 2.14
N LEU A 302 13.99 -28.61 2.24
CA LEU A 302 12.58 -28.87 1.98
C LEU A 302 12.26 -28.53 0.52
N LYS A 303 11.58 -29.44 -0.18
CA LYS A 303 11.24 -29.28 -1.60
C LYS A 303 9.75 -29.52 -1.83
N ALA A 304 9.20 -28.85 -2.85
CA ALA A 304 7.86 -29.19 -3.33
C ALA A 304 7.78 -30.66 -3.71
N GLY A 305 6.63 -31.29 -3.44
CA GLY A 305 6.39 -32.68 -3.65
C GLY A 305 6.67 -33.58 -2.44
N GLN A 306 7.26 -33.05 -1.37
CA GLN A 306 7.47 -33.81 -0.12
C GLN A 306 6.18 -33.96 0.68
N GLU A 307 6.08 -35.04 1.43
CA GLU A 307 4.95 -35.32 2.30
C GLU A 307 5.24 -34.86 3.72
N ALA A 308 4.23 -34.31 4.38
CA ALA A 308 4.28 -33.94 5.78
C ALA A 308 3.03 -34.43 6.51
N GLU A 309 3.19 -34.78 7.76
CA GLU A 309 2.07 -34.99 8.67
C GLU A 309 1.61 -33.68 9.23
N VAL A 310 0.33 -33.39 9.09
CA VAL A 310 -0.30 -32.17 9.58
C VAL A 310 -1.35 -32.50 10.62
N GLN A 311 -1.35 -31.78 11.73
CA GLN A 311 -2.35 -31.91 12.78
C GLN A 311 -3.07 -30.58 12.99
N LEU A 312 -4.36 -30.55 12.62
CA LEU A 312 -5.23 -29.40 12.84
C LEU A 312 -5.88 -29.49 14.23
N GLY A 313 -5.49 -28.59 15.11
CA GLY A 313 -5.98 -28.56 16.51
C GLY A 313 -5.80 -29.91 17.21
N ALA A 314 -6.87 -30.42 17.83
CA ALA A 314 -6.91 -31.73 18.50
C ALA A 314 -7.26 -32.88 17.55
N GLY A 315 -7.30 -32.64 16.23
CA GLY A 315 -7.66 -33.65 15.23
C GLY A 315 -6.61 -34.74 15.03
N LYS A 316 -6.96 -35.73 14.24
CA LYS A 316 -6.01 -36.78 13.83
C LYS A 316 -4.97 -36.20 12.86
N LYS A 317 -3.75 -36.73 12.92
CA LYS A 317 -2.71 -36.42 11.94
C LYS A 317 -3.16 -36.88 10.54
N LYS A 318 -2.96 -36.03 9.56
CA LYS A 318 -3.22 -36.28 8.13
C LYS A 318 -1.97 -36.01 7.33
N THR A 319 -1.72 -36.79 6.30
CA THR A 319 -0.61 -36.55 5.38
C THR A 319 -1.03 -35.61 4.30
N VAL A 320 -0.20 -34.58 4.04
CA VAL A 320 -0.35 -33.60 2.96
C VAL A 320 0.94 -33.54 2.15
N ARG A 321 0.85 -33.06 0.93
CA ARG A 321 2.00 -32.90 0.04
C ARG A 321 2.24 -31.42 -0.19
N PHE A 322 3.49 -30.99 -0.07
CA PHE A 322 3.88 -29.61 -0.40
C PHE A 322 3.68 -29.37 -1.90
N GLU A 323 2.83 -28.40 -2.26
CA GLU A 323 2.58 -28.01 -3.64
C GLU A 323 3.61 -26.99 -4.11
N SER A 324 3.86 -25.98 -3.29
CA SER A 324 4.85 -24.93 -3.56
C SER A 324 5.52 -24.44 -2.28
N ILE A 325 6.66 -23.79 -2.43
CA ILE A 325 7.38 -23.08 -1.36
C ILE A 325 7.54 -21.62 -1.79
N GLU A 326 6.99 -20.72 -1.00
CA GLU A 326 6.98 -19.28 -1.29
C GLU A 326 7.76 -18.52 -0.23
N THR A 327 8.35 -17.41 -0.65
CA THR A 327 9.04 -16.47 0.25
C THR A 327 8.25 -15.17 0.25
N ASP A 328 7.73 -14.77 1.40
CA ASP A 328 7.08 -13.49 1.57
C ASP A 328 8.14 -12.43 1.88
N THR A 329 8.37 -11.54 0.93
CA THR A 329 9.33 -10.43 1.04
C THR A 329 8.70 -9.16 1.64
N GLY A 330 7.57 -9.29 2.35
CA GLY A 330 7.00 -8.16 3.10
C GLY A 330 6.24 -7.12 2.28
N GLY A 331 5.51 -7.56 1.26
CA GLY A 331 4.44 -6.76 0.63
C GLY A 331 3.12 -7.02 1.35
N VAL A 332 2.64 -6.05 2.08
CA VAL A 332 1.32 -5.89 2.73
C VAL A 332 0.28 -6.97 2.37
N ALA A 333 0.37 -8.15 2.98
CA ALA A 333 -0.75 -9.09 3.04
C ALA A 333 -0.57 -10.02 4.25
N GLY A 334 -1.40 -9.82 5.26
CA GLY A 334 -1.70 -10.82 6.27
C GLY A 334 -0.55 -11.20 7.21
N GLY A 335 -0.07 -10.26 8.02
CA GLY A 335 0.77 -10.59 9.16
C GLY A 335 0.05 -11.56 10.09
N ILE A 336 0.71 -12.67 10.43
CA ILE A 336 0.36 -13.51 11.57
C ILE A 336 0.59 -12.64 12.82
N GLY A 337 -0.38 -11.79 13.14
CA GLY A 337 -0.40 -11.00 14.36
C GLY A 337 -1.16 -11.77 15.43
N ALA A 338 -0.47 -12.16 16.47
CA ALA A 338 -1.07 -12.64 17.67
C ALA A 338 -2.17 -11.67 18.13
N ALA A 339 -3.35 -12.21 18.36
CA ALA A 339 -4.41 -11.50 19.05
C ALA A 339 -3.97 -11.24 20.48
N ASP A 340 -3.58 -10.02 20.78
CA ASP A 340 -3.62 -9.49 22.13
C ASP A 340 -4.12 -8.05 22.07
N GLY A 341 -5.21 -7.82 22.80
CA GLY A 341 -5.89 -6.55 22.91
C GLY A 341 -5.11 -5.59 23.82
N GLY A 342 -5.09 -4.31 23.43
CA GLY A 342 -4.58 -3.27 24.31
C GLY A 342 -4.42 -1.94 23.59
N ALA A 343 -5.41 -1.05 23.77
CA ALA A 343 -5.34 0.35 23.41
C ALA A 343 -4.20 1.06 24.12
N SER A 344 -3.42 1.89 23.45
CA SER A 344 -3.17 3.28 23.87
C SER A 344 -2.22 3.98 22.90
N GLY A 345 -2.55 5.22 22.59
CA GLY A 345 -1.80 6.10 21.72
C GLY A 345 -0.45 6.53 22.27
N GLY A 346 0.41 7.01 21.39
CA GLY A 346 1.66 7.65 21.75
C GLY A 346 2.64 7.65 20.58
N SER A 347 2.68 8.77 19.87
CA SER A 347 3.80 9.11 18.98
C SER A 347 5.13 9.05 19.72
N THR A 348 6.10 8.34 19.16
CA THR A 348 7.50 8.85 19.16
C THR A 348 8.28 8.12 18.06
N ASP A 349 8.75 8.92 17.17
CA ASP A 349 9.79 8.70 16.18
C ASP A 349 11.05 8.11 16.84
N THR A 350 11.46 6.91 16.44
CA THR A 350 12.86 6.49 16.54
C THR A 350 13.11 5.42 15.47
N GLY A 351 13.92 5.78 14.48
CA GLY A 351 14.40 4.90 13.44
C GLY A 351 15.12 3.66 13.99
N GLY A 352 14.53 2.53 13.74
CA GLY A 352 15.10 1.21 13.86
C GLY A 352 14.57 0.38 12.73
N SER A 353 15.33 0.29 11.62
CA SER A 353 15.12 -0.73 10.60
C SER A 353 15.31 -2.10 11.25
N ALA A 354 14.27 -2.64 11.84
CA ALA A 354 14.16 -4.07 12.02
C ALA A 354 13.98 -4.64 10.60
N SER A 355 15.03 -5.21 10.05
CA SER A 355 14.96 -6.07 8.89
C SER A 355 13.95 -7.17 9.21
N GLN A 356 12.74 -7.06 8.69
CA GLN A 356 11.77 -8.16 8.72
C GLN A 356 12.41 -9.30 7.93
N GLU A 357 12.86 -10.33 8.64
CA GLU A 357 13.35 -11.55 8.01
C GLU A 357 12.25 -12.09 7.12
N ALA A 358 12.57 -12.31 5.85
CA ALA A 358 11.64 -12.86 4.88
C ALA A 358 11.07 -14.18 5.42
N GLN A 359 9.76 -14.22 5.58
CA GLN A 359 9.08 -15.43 6.04
C GLN A 359 8.92 -16.41 4.86
N ILE A 360 9.24 -17.66 5.10
CA ILE A 360 9.15 -18.72 4.08
C ILE A 360 8.03 -19.67 4.47
N PHE A 361 7.18 -19.96 3.50
CA PHE A 361 6.04 -20.85 3.68
C PHE A 361 6.02 -21.96 2.64
N TRP A 362 5.52 -23.10 3.03
CA TRP A 362 5.03 -24.09 2.08
C TRP A 362 3.51 -24.02 1.99
N LEU A 363 2.97 -24.32 0.82
CA LEU A 363 1.55 -24.36 0.53
C LEU A 363 1.14 -25.78 0.21
N ALA A 364 -0.05 -26.17 0.67
CA ALA A 364 -0.68 -27.45 0.33
C ALA A 364 -2.20 -27.33 0.36
N SER A 365 -2.88 -28.14 -0.42
CA SER A 365 -4.34 -28.29 -0.37
C SER A 365 -4.79 -28.84 0.97
N VAL A 366 -5.96 -28.39 1.43
CA VAL A 366 -6.60 -28.94 2.63
C VAL A 366 -7.02 -30.39 2.36
N PRO A 367 -6.68 -31.37 3.23
CA PRO A 367 -7.06 -32.75 3.05
C PRO A 367 -8.58 -32.93 3.04
N GLU A 368 -9.07 -33.84 2.19
CA GLU A 368 -10.49 -34.20 2.09
C GLU A 368 -11.12 -34.49 3.47
N ASN A 369 -12.39 -34.19 3.62
CA ASN A 369 -13.18 -34.37 4.85
C ASN A 369 -12.56 -33.66 6.07
N THR A 370 -12.02 -32.44 5.88
CA THR A 370 -11.53 -31.60 6.95
C THR A 370 -12.33 -30.29 6.94
N GLU A 371 -13.11 -30.07 7.99
CA GLU A 371 -13.75 -28.77 8.20
C GLU A 371 -12.71 -27.78 8.72
N VAL A 372 -12.44 -26.73 7.98
CA VAL A 372 -11.46 -25.71 8.32
C VAL A 372 -12.04 -24.31 8.15
N LYS A 373 -11.53 -23.39 8.94
CA LYS A 373 -11.83 -21.95 8.81
C LYS A 373 -10.54 -21.18 8.54
N SER A 374 -10.67 -20.06 7.89
CA SER A 374 -9.52 -19.15 7.76
C SER A 374 -9.00 -18.73 9.13
N GLY A 375 -7.68 -18.84 9.32
CA GLY A 375 -7.02 -18.54 10.58
C GLY A 375 -6.88 -19.73 11.54
N ASP A 376 -7.44 -20.89 11.23
CA ASP A 376 -7.18 -22.09 12.03
C ASP A 376 -5.69 -22.42 12.00
N THR A 377 -5.12 -22.75 13.16
CA THR A 377 -3.71 -23.10 13.30
C THR A 377 -3.52 -24.61 13.21
N PHE A 378 -2.39 -25.02 12.68
CA PHE A 378 -1.97 -26.42 12.63
C PHE A 378 -0.48 -26.55 12.92
N THR A 379 -0.09 -27.74 13.40
CA THR A 379 1.31 -28.16 13.48
C THR A 379 1.63 -29.11 12.35
N TRP A 380 2.86 -29.07 11.86
CA TRP A 380 3.30 -29.97 10.82
C TRP A 380 4.67 -30.56 11.14
N GLN A 381 4.89 -31.77 10.64
CA GLN A 381 6.13 -32.51 10.80
C GLN A 381 6.43 -33.30 9.51
N THR A 382 7.68 -33.27 9.08
CA THR A 382 8.15 -34.12 7.98
C THR A 382 9.50 -34.76 8.31
N GLU A 383 9.70 -35.97 7.84
CA GLU A 383 10.98 -36.68 7.98
C GLU A 383 11.64 -36.78 6.59
N ILE A 384 12.87 -36.31 6.48
CA ILE A 384 13.61 -36.35 5.23
C ILE A 384 14.85 -37.21 5.39
N PRO A 385 14.97 -38.32 4.64
CA PRO A 385 16.18 -39.14 4.65
C PRO A 385 17.34 -38.37 4.00
N THR A 386 18.53 -38.54 4.55
CA THR A 386 19.76 -38.00 3.96
C THR A 386 20.05 -38.65 2.60
N GLU A 387 20.74 -37.95 1.72
CA GLU A 387 21.19 -38.53 0.44
C GLU A 387 22.27 -39.61 0.66
N LYS A 388 23.03 -39.50 1.75
CA LYS A 388 24.15 -40.38 2.07
C LYS A 388 23.65 -41.65 2.76
N GLU A 389 24.05 -42.78 2.23
CA GLU A 389 23.82 -44.12 2.79
C GLU A 389 25.02 -44.53 3.66
N TYR A 390 24.72 -45.00 4.86
CA TYR A 390 25.73 -45.46 5.82
C TYR A 390 25.69 -46.94 5.94
N GLU A 391 26.88 -47.61 5.99
CA GLU A 391 27.00 -49.03 6.07
C GLU A 391 26.67 -49.56 7.45
N GLN A 392 26.91 -48.74 8.49
CA GLN A 392 26.67 -49.14 9.88
C GLN A 392 25.89 -48.05 10.59
N MET A 393 24.70 -48.39 11.02
CA MET A 393 23.86 -47.53 11.86
C MET A 393 23.45 -48.34 13.10
N ILE A 394 23.47 -47.66 14.24
CA ILE A 394 22.98 -48.19 15.52
C ILE A 394 21.97 -47.23 16.13
N PRO A 395 21.01 -47.71 16.93
CA PRO A 395 20.15 -46.82 17.69
C PRO A 395 20.97 -45.89 18.61
N LEU A 396 20.55 -44.65 18.72
CA LEU A 396 21.24 -43.65 19.57
C LEU A 396 21.32 -44.13 21.02
N SER A 397 20.36 -44.94 21.48
CA SER A 397 20.32 -45.53 22.83
C SER A 397 21.43 -46.57 23.08
N ALA A 398 22.03 -47.12 22.03
CA ALA A 398 23.14 -48.03 22.13
C ALA A 398 24.52 -47.33 22.23
N LEU A 399 24.56 -46.05 21.90
CA LEU A 399 25.79 -45.25 21.94
C LEU A 399 26.09 -44.84 23.37
N ARG A 400 27.32 -45.13 23.83
CA ARG A 400 27.84 -44.76 25.15
C ARG A 400 29.09 -43.94 25.00
N GLU A 401 29.22 -42.94 25.84
CA GLU A 401 30.37 -42.03 25.87
C GLU A 401 31.10 -42.16 27.21
N ASP A 402 32.40 -42.27 27.15
CA ASP A 402 33.31 -42.24 28.29
C ASP A 402 34.24 -41.04 28.12
N VAL A 403 35.03 -40.68 29.12
CA VAL A 403 35.91 -39.48 29.16
C VAL A 403 36.78 -39.41 27.88
N ASN A 404 37.20 -40.51 27.32
CA ASN A 404 38.19 -40.53 26.24
C ASN A 404 37.68 -41.18 24.92
N GLU A 405 36.54 -41.88 24.94
CA GLU A 405 36.07 -42.61 23.76
C GLU A 405 34.55 -42.82 23.71
N THR A 406 34.05 -42.93 22.49
CA THR A 406 32.66 -43.35 22.23
C THR A 406 32.65 -44.82 21.87
N TYR A 407 31.75 -45.58 22.47
CA TYR A 407 31.68 -47.02 22.29
C TYR A 407 30.25 -47.53 22.35
N CYS A 408 30.06 -48.77 21.90
CA CYS A 408 28.84 -49.52 22.15
C CYS A 408 29.18 -50.88 22.83
N LEU A 409 28.21 -51.43 23.50
CA LEU A 409 28.31 -52.78 24.04
C LEU A 409 27.62 -53.77 23.09
N VAL A 410 28.31 -54.88 22.79
CA VAL A 410 27.86 -55.95 21.93
C VAL A 410 27.68 -57.21 22.73
N LEU A 411 26.64 -57.96 22.43
CA LEU A 411 26.43 -59.27 22.99
C LEU A 411 27.42 -60.28 22.37
N ALA A 412 28.39 -60.69 23.14
CA ALA A 412 29.35 -61.77 22.77
C ALA A 412 28.94 -63.07 23.42
N GLU A 413 29.05 -64.15 22.68
CA GLU A 413 28.86 -65.55 23.18
C GLU A 413 30.23 -66.18 23.37
N GLU A 414 30.56 -66.53 24.61
CA GLU A 414 31.80 -67.23 24.97
C GLU A 414 31.51 -68.65 25.39
N GLU A 415 32.17 -69.59 24.74
CA GLU A 415 32.13 -70.98 25.18
C GLU A 415 32.97 -71.19 26.41
N GLN A 416 32.37 -71.61 27.51
CA GLN A 416 33.03 -71.98 28.74
C GLN A 416 32.83 -73.46 29.02
N MET A 417 33.68 -74.07 29.89
CA MET A 417 33.63 -75.52 30.21
C MET A 417 32.26 -76.00 30.67
N LEU A 418 31.32 -75.11 31.04
CA LEU A 418 29.99 -75.46 31.56
C LEU A 418 28.83 -74.90 30.68
N GLY A 419 29.12 -74.51 29.44
CA GLY A 419 28.12 -74.00 28.47
C GLY A 419 28.44 -72.64 27.96
N THR A 420 27.65 -72.15 26.99
CA THR A 420 27.78 -70.83 26.40
C THR A 420 27.27 -69.73 27.35
N VAL A 421 28.10 -68.73 27.61
CA VAL A 421 27.76 -67.54 28.45
C VAL A 421 27.72 -66.32 27.57
N GLN A 422 26.70 -65.57 27.73
CA GLN A 422 26.55 -64.22 27.04
C GLN A 422 27.19 -63.16 27.88
N THR A 423 28.11 -62.43 27.28
CA THR A 423 28.84 -61.29 27.93
C THR A 423 28.73 -60.00 27.11
N ALA A 424 28.86 -58.89 27.78
CA ALA A 424 28.90 -57.59 27.12
C ALA A 424 30.34 -57.27 26.72
N LYS A 425 30.62 -57.09 25.46
CA LYS A 425 31.95 -56.71 24.94
C LYS A 425 31.91 -55.24 24.50
N LYS A 426 32.89 -54.46 24.95
CA LYS A 426 33.04 -53.07 24.54
C LYS A 426 33.66 -53.00 23.14
N VAL A 427 33.03 -52.27 22.23
CA VAL A 427 33.55 -51.98 20.87
C VAL A 427 33.63 -50.50 20.68
N PRO A 428 34.83 -49.93 20.46
CA PRO A 428 34.98 -48.50 20.17
C PRO A 428 34.31 -48.20 18.80
N VAL A 429 33.63 -47.03 18.75
CA VAL A 429 32.94 -46.56 17.56
C VAL A 429 33.29 -45.14 17.28
N THR A 430 33.42 -44.78 16.00
CA THR A 430 33.54 -43.40 15.57
C THR A 430 32.21 -42.96 15.00
N VAL A 431 31.59 -41.96 15.62
CA VAL A 431 30.34 -41.42 15.15
C VAL A 431 30.61 -40.50 13.96
N LEU A 432 30.01 -40.78 12.81
CA LEU A 432 30.11 -39.99 11.60
C LEU A 432 29.03 -38.91 11.61
N GLU A 433 27.79 -39.29 11.90
CA GLU A 433 26.62 -38.41 11.94
C GLU A 433 25.54 -39.06 12.80
N LYS A 434 24.61 -38.25 13.34
CA LYS A 434 23.49 -38.79 14.14
C LYS A 434 22.20 -38.03 13.84
N ASP A 435 21.10 -38.75 13.86
CA ASP A 435 19.75 -38.17 13.85
C ASP A 435 19.07 -38.32 15.22
N ALA A 436 17.77 -38.11 15.28
CA ALA A 436 17.02 -38.23 16.54
C ALA A 436 16.88 -39.69 17.07
N LYS A 437 17.06 -40.70 16.23
CA LYS A 437 16.82 -42.12 16.56
C LYS A 437 18.09 -42.96 16.45
N ASN A 438 18.96 -42.68 15.48
CA ASN A 438 20.10 -43.49 15.10
C ASN A 438 21.39 -42.68 15.01
N ALA A 439 22.50 -43.38 15.13
CA ALA A 439 23.84 -42.88 14.86
C ALA A 439 24.49 -43.72 13.74
N ALA A 440 25.01 -43.02 12.75
CA ALA A 440 25.88 -43.63 11.74
C ALA A 440 27.29 -43.70 12.30
N ILE A 441 27.86 -44.88 12.28
CA ILE A 441 29.15 -45.16 12.91
C ILE A 441 30.12 -45.82 11.93
N THR A 442 31.40 -45.72 12.26
CA THR A 442 32.45 -46.58 11.71
C THR A 442 33.04 -47.38 12.86
N SER A 443 32.99 -48.71 12.71
CA SER A 443 33.47 -49.62 13.75
C SER A 443 33.92 -50.94 13.14
N THR A 444 34.45 -51.81 13.96
CA THR A 444 34.79 -53.20 13.61
C THR A 444 33.60 -54.18 13.68
N LEU A 445 32.39 -53.65 13.90
CA LEU A 445 31.18 -54.44 13.98
C LEU A 445 30.81 -55.04 12.63
N SER A 446 30.25 -56.25 12.66
CA SER A 446 29.59 -56.85 11.51
C SER A 446 28.09 -56.62 11.56
N ILE A 447 27.38 -56.85 10.44
CA ILE A 447 25.91 -56.71 10.35
C ILE A 447 25.18 -57.72 11.26
N GLU A 448 25.85 -58.81 11.63
CA GLU A 448 25.28 -59.84 12.51
C GLU A 448 25.45 -59.55 14.00
N ASP A 449 26.31 -58.60 14.34
CA ASP A 449 26.57 -58.23 15.73
C ASP A 449 25.34 -57.59 16.38
N LYS A 450 25.03 -58.10 17.59
CA LYS A 450 23.88 -57.62 18.39
C LYS A 450 24.34 -56.55 19.37
N VAL A 451 23.98 -55.31 19.11
CA VAL A 451 24.35 -54.16 19.95
C VAL A 451 23.32 -54.01 21.07
N ILE A 452 23.77 -53.82 22.29
CA ILE A 452 22.93 -53.64 23.48
C ILE A 452 22.34 -52.20 23.48
N VAL A 453 21.04 -52.10 23.29
CA VAL A 453 20.32 -50.81 23.21
C VAL A 453 19.75 -50.37 24.57
N SER A 454 19.39 -51.31 25.43
CA SER A 454 18.95 -51.01 26.77
C SER A 454 19.23 -52.16 27.73
N SER A 455 19.33 -51.89 29.00
CA SER A 455 19.54 -52.84 30.07
C SER A 455 18.80 -52.45 31.33
N GLU A 456 18.31 -53.44 32.09
CA GLU A 456 17.62 -53.20 33.37
C GLU A 456 18.55 -52.72 34.47
N LYS A 457 19.86 -53.05 34.37
CA LYS A 457 20.92 -52.65 35.30
C LYS A 457 22.09 -52.12 34.53
N TYR A 458 22.95 -51.37 35.20
CA TYR A 458 24.20 -50.94 34.60
C TYR A 458 24.99 -52.14 34.14
N VAL A 459 25.46 -52.14 32.92
CA VAL A 459 26.29 -53.16 32.29
C VAL A 459 27.60 -52.55 31.84
N ALA A 460 28.68 -53.12 32.35
CA ALA A 460 30.07 -52.81 31.97
C ALA A 460 30.65 -53.90 31.04
N GLU A 461 31.84 -53.63 30.50
CA GLU A 461 32.60 -54.60 29.71
C GLU A 461 32.90 -55.85 30.56
N GLY A 462 32.67 -57.03 29.99
CA GLY A 462 32.87 -58.35 30.64
C GLY A 462 31.72 -58.82 31.52
N ASP A 463 30.71 -58.00 31.77
CA ASP A 463 29.57 -58.41 32.56
C ASP A 463 28.74 -59.50 31.84
N ARG A 464 28.24 -60.46 32.63
CA ARG A 464 27.30 -61.48 32.10
C ARG A 464 25.95 -60.80 31.88
N VAL A 465 25.38 -61.04 30.71
CA VAL A 465 24.07 -60.47 30.32
C VAL A 465 23.18 -61.62 29.81
N ARG A 466 21.87 -61.30 29.78
CA ARG A 466 20.86 -62.21 29.25
C ARG A 466 19.90 -61.43 28.34
N LEU A 467 19.60 -62.02 27.19
CA LEU A 467 18.56 -61.49 26.31
C LEU A 467 17.23 -61.43 27.05
N LYS A 468 16.54 -60.29 26.93
CA LYS A 468 15.16 -60.16 27.34
C LYS A 468 14.29 -60.79 26.26
N GLU A 469 13.53 -61.86 26.65
CA GLU A 469 12.54 -62.53 25.78
C GLU A 469 11.36 -61.62 25.46
#